data_d8b97711b91ed16d698165f351939f0d
#
_entry.id   d8b97711b91ed16d698165f351939f0d
#
_cell.length_a   1.000
_cell.length_b   1.000
_cell.length_c   1.000
_cell.angle_alpha   90.00
_cell.angle_beta   90.00
_cell.angle_gamma   90.00
#
_symmetry.space_group_name_H-M   'P 1'
#
loop_
_entity.id
_entity.type
_entity.pdbx_description
1 polymer ?
#
loop_
_entity_poly.entity_id
_entity_poly.type
_entity_poly.pdbx_seq_one_letter_code
_entity_poly.pdbx_strand_id
1 'polypeptide(L)'
;EIEFLLVSFDYIYDTPSILKINYGSLVELNSNLKAYSSFGHINDIFTLGGQSQVSFWGIEENDIGHSLRSVLIDPERRLLKAYDGMDWRPEATERDIKNILKAYSF
;
A
#
# COMPACT_ATOMS: atom_id res chain seq x y z
N GLU A 1 7.42 12.72 -8.10
CA GLU A 1 7.33 11.73 -9.15
C GLU A 1 6.94 10.34 -8.67
N ILE A 2 7.30 10.00 -7.44
CA ILE A 2 6.91 8.74 -6.82
C ILE A 2 6.03 9.06 -5.65
N GLU A 3 4.91 8.36 -5.58
CA GLU A 3 3.99 8.48 -4.47
C GLU A 3 3.93 7.15 -3.72
N PHE A 4 3.99 7.22 -2.41
CA PHE A 4 3.86 6.07 -1.53
C PHE A 4 2.47 6.09 -0.92
N LEU A 5 1.75 4.98 -1.06
CA LEU A 5 0.41 4.83 -0.51
C LEU A 5 0.44 3.74 0.56
N LEU A 6 0.00 4.13 1.75
CA LEU A 6 -0.23 3.21 2.85
C LEU A 6 -1.73 3.02 2.98
N VAL A 7 -2.22 1.83 2.72
CA VAL A 7 -3.66 1.54 2.79
C VAL A 7 -3.89 0.48 3.86
N SER A 8 -4.68 0.81 4.86
CA SER A 8 -5.05 -0.16 5.89
C SER A 8 -6.16 -1.08 5.38
N PHE A 9 -6.00 -2.38 5.58
CA PHE A 9 -7.04 -3.36 5.33
C PHE A 9 -7.96 -3.57 6.55
N ASP A 10 -7.64 -2.98 7.68
CA ASP A 10 -8.50 -3.07 8.88
C ASP A 10 -9.68 -2.11 8.74
N TYR A 11 -10.73 -2.58 8.10
CA TYR A 11 -11.91 -1.77 7.79
C TYR A 11 -12.81 -1.52 9.00
N ILE A 12 -12.47 -2.04 10.17
CA ILE A 12 -13.25 -1.87 11.40
C ILE A 12 -12.57 -0.92 12.38
N TYR A 13 -11.29 -1.16 12.68
CA TYR A 13 -10.59 -0.47 13.76
C TYR A 13 -9.72 0.68 13.29
N ASP A 14 -9.21 0.64 12.06
CA ASP A 14 -8.36 1.70 11.52
C ASP A 14 -9.19 2.81 10.86
N THR A 15 -9.88 3.56 11.70
CA THR A 15 -10.60 4.77 11.26
C THR A 15 -9.59 5.83 10.78
N PRO A 16 -10.03 6.84 10.01
CA PRO A 16 -9.15 7.95 9.63
C PRO A 16 -8.47 8.62 10.83
N SER A 17 -9.19 8.77 11.95
CA SER A 17 -8.64 9.36 13.17
C SER A 17 -7.52 8.51 13.76
N ILE A 18 -7.68 7.19 13.79
CA ILE A 18 -6.66 6.26 14.30
C ILE A 18 -5.42 6.29 13.40
N LEU A 19 -5.59 6.28 12.08
CA LEU A 19 -4.46 6.39 11.17
C LEU A 19 -3.72 7.71 11.32
N LYS A 20 -4.45 8.79 11.56
CA LYS A 20 -3.83 10.09 11.80
C LYS A 20 -2.98 10.09 13.08
N ILE A 21 -3.44 9.45 14.13
CA ILE A 21 -2.68 9.31 15.37
C ILE A 21 -1.40 8.51 15.13
N ASN A 22 -1.49 7.41 14.39
CA ASN A 22 -0.37 6.49 14.21
C ASN A 22 0.62 6.95 13.14
N TYR A 23 0.17 7.59 12.07
CA TYR A 23 0.99 7.90 10.90
C TYR A 23 0.99 9.37 10.51
N GLY A 24 0.24 10.23 11.19
CA GLY A 24 0.10 11.64 10.83
C GLY A 24 1.42 12.38 10.77
N SER A 25 2.31 12.16 11.72
CA SER A 25 3.63 12.79 11.74
C SER A 25 4.48 12.35 10.55
N LEU A 26 4.42 11.08 10.20
CA LEU A 26 5.16 10.54 9.06
C LEU A 26 4.66 11.14 7.74
N VAL A 27 3.35 11.27 7.59
CA VAL A 27 2.73 11.89 6.42
C VAL A 27 3.08 13.37 6.31
N GLU A 28 3.10 14.09 7.44
CA GLU A 28 3.49 15.51 7.46
C GLU A 28 4.94 15.72 7.04
N LEU A 29 5.83 14.80 7.42
CA LEU A 29 7.25 14.88 7.09
C LEU A 29 7.57 14.46 5.65
N ASN A 30 6.65 13.78 4.98
CA ASN A 30 6.88 13.21 3.64
C ASN A 30 5.71 13.57 2.72
N SER A 31 5.88 14.60 1.90
CA SER A 31 4.84 15.11 1.02
C SER A 31 4.36 14.09 -0.02
N ASN A 32 5.18 13.08 -0.31
CA ASN A 32 4.84 12.02 -1.26
C ASN A 32 4.28 10.75 -0.61
N LEU A 33 4.00 10.80 0.69
CA LEU A 33 3.38 9.67 1.41
C LEU A 33 1.95 10.04 1.77
N LYS A 34 1.03 9.13 1.49
CA LYS A 34 -0.38 9.26 1.88
C LYS A 34 -0.84 7.97 2.55
N ALA A 35 -1.70 8.13 3.54
CA ALA A 35 -2.30 7.01 4.25
C ALA A 35 -3.82 7.04 4.10
N TYR A 36 -4.40 5.91 3.78
CA TYR A 36 -5.83 5.78 3.55
C TYR A 36 -6.44 4.72 4.45
N SER A 37 -7.58 5.06 5.03
CA SER A 37 -8.40 4.12 5.80
C SER A 37 -9.39 3.41 4.88
N SER A 38 -9.65 2.15 5.16
CA SER A 38 -10.71 1.41 4.50
C SER A 38 -11.99 1.33 5.36
N PHE A 39 -12.07 2.10 6.43
CA PHE A 39 -13.23 2.12 7.32
C PHE A 39 -14.50 2.46 6.55
N GLY A 40 -15.50 1.58 6.63
CA GLY A 40 -16.73 1.74 5.88
C GLY A 40 -16.66 1.33 4.41
N HIS A 41 -15.52 0.83 3.94
CA HIS A 41 -15.27 0.48 2.53
C HIS A 41 -14.84 -0.99 2.37
N ILE A 42 -15.57 -1.89 3.03
CA ILE A 42 -15.22 -3.31 3.07
C ILE A 42 -15.11 -3.93 1.67
N ASN A 43 -16.03 -3.62 0.77
CA ASN A 43 -15.99 -4.20 -0.58
C ASN A 43 -14.80 -3.68 -1.38
N ASP A 44 -14.48 -2.40 -1.23
CA ASP A 44 -13.37 -1.77 -1.94
C ASP A 44 -12.03 -2.34 -1.47
N ILE A 45 -11.87 -2.56 -0.17
CA ILE A 45 -10.60 -3.10 0.34
C ILE A 45 -10.41 -4.57 -0.07
N PHE A 46 -11.47 -5.37 -0.12
CA PHE A 46 -11.37 -6.73 -0.63
C PHE A 46 -11.06 -6.74 -2.13
N THR A 47 -11.62 -5.81 -2.90
CA THR A 47 -11.31 -5.67 -4.32
C THR A 47 -9.84 -5.31 -4.51
N LEU A 48 -9.34 -4.32 -3.77
CA LEU A 48 -7.94 -3.92 -3.84
C LEU A 48 -7.01 -5.07 -3.43
N GLY A 49 -7.35 -5.79 -2.36
CA GLY A 49 -6.61 -6.96 -1.93
C GLY A 49 -6.52 -8.03 -3.02
N GLY A 50 -7.63 -8.31 -3.68
CA GLY A 50 -7.66 -9.25 -4.81
C GLY A 50 -6.80 -8.80 -5.99
N GLN A 51 -6.87 -7.52 -6.35
CA GLN A 51 -6.08 -6.95 -7.43
C GLN A 51 -4.57 -6.97 -7.14
N SER A 52 -4.20 -6.74 -5.89
CA SER A 52 -2.80 -6.74 -5.43
C SER A 52 -2.30 -8.12 -5.05
N GLN A 53 -3.18 -9.12 -5.00
CA GLN A 53 -2.89 -10.47 -4.52
C GLN A 53 -2.40 -10.47 -3.06
N VAL A 54 -2.99 -9.60 -2.25
CA VAL A 54 -2.78 -9.56 -0.80
C VAL A 54 -3.96 -10.23 -0.12
N SER A 55 -3.69 -11.16 0.76
CA SER A 55 -4.70 -11.84 1.56
C SER A 55 -4.71 -11.29 2.98
N PHE A 56 -5.89 -11.10 3.53
CA PHE A 56 -6.06 -10.74 4.93
C PHE A 56 -7.33 -11.38 5.47
N TRP A 57 -7.35 -11.63 6.76
CA TRP A 57 -8.46 -12.32 7.43
C TRP A 57 -8.48 -11.99 8.92
N GLY A 58 -9.56 -12.36 9.59
CA GLY A 58 -9.66 -12.21 11.04
C GLY A 58 -9.94 -10.79 11.52
N ILE A 59 -10.36 -9.87 10.62
CA ILE A 59 -10.60 -8.47 10.97
C ILE A 59 -11.76 -8.37 12.00
N GLU A 60 -12.86 -9.06 11.75
CA GLU A 60 -14.04 -9.00 12.60
C GLU A 60 -13.79 -9.63 13.96
N GLU A 61 -12.94 -10.63 14.02
CA GLU A 61 -12.59 -11.33 15.26
C GLU A 61 -11.46 -10.62 16.02
N ASN A 62 -10.93 -9.54 15.47
CA ASN A 62 -9.76 -8.83 16.00
C ASN A 62 -8.55 -9.75 16.21
N ASP A 63 -8.40 -10.71 15.32
CA ASP A 63 -7.30 -11.67 15.29
C ASP A 63 -6.77 -11.71 13.87
N ILE A 64 -6.06 -10.65 13.50
CA ILE A 64 -5.72 -10.34 12.11
C ILE A 64 -4.53 -11.15 11.63
N GLY A 65 -4.74 -11.85 10.50
CA GLY A 65 -3.65 -12.43 9.73
C GLY A 65 -3.61 -11.80 8.35
N HIS A 66 -2.43 -11.77 7.74
CA HIS A 66 -2.27 -11.22 6.40
C HIS A 66 -0.99 -11.73 5.74
N SER A 67 -1.00 -11.69 4.40
CA SER A 67 0.22 -11.81 3.63
C SER A 67 0.91 -10.44 3.56
N LEU A 68 2.14 -10.43 3.09
CA LEU A 68 2.91 -9.20 2.91
C LEU A 68 3.33 -9.08 1.46
N ARG A 69 3.01 -7.95 0.84
CA ARG A 69 3.36 -7.69 -0.55
C ARG A 69 3.47 -6.19 -0.80
N SER A 70 4.49 -5.80 -1.54
CA SER A 70 4.62 -4.44 -2.07
C SER A 70 4.45 -4.47 -3.57
N VAL A 71 3.76 -3.50 -4.13
CA VAL A 71 3.51 -3.44 -5.57
C VAL A 71 3.91 -2.09 -6.16
N LEU A 72 4.42 -2.10 -7.38
CA LEU A 72 4.68 -0.90 -8.17
C LEU A 72 3.57 -0.76 -9.20
N ILE A 73 2.98 0.42 -9.27
CA ILE A 73 1.88 0.74 -10.16
C ILE A 73 2.28 1.94 -11.02
N ASP A 74 2.04 1.86 -12.32
CA ASP A 74 2.35 2.95 -13.24
C ASP A 74 1.26 4.04 -13.23
N PRO A 75 1.49 5.18 -13.92
CA PRO A 75 0.48 6.23 -14.01
C PRO A 75 -0.82 5.81 -14.70
N GLU A 76 -0.78 4.75 -15.49
CA GLU A 76 -1.97 4.20 -16.15
C GLU A 76 -2.68 3.14 -15.30
N ARG A 77 -2.27 3.00 -14.02
CA ARG A 77 -2.87 2.09 -13.04
C ARG A 77 -2.62 0.62 -13.34
N ARG A 78 -1.52 0.30 -14.03
CA ARG A 78 -1.12 -1.08 -14.28
C ARG A 78 -0.13 -1.52 -13.22
N LEU A 79 -0.29 -2.74 -12.72
CA LEU A 79 0.66 -3.34 -11.80
C LEU A 79 1.89 -3.80 -12.60
N LEU A 80 3.04 -3.20 -12.30
CA LEU A 80 4.28 -3.46 -13.02
C LEU A 80 5.14 -4.52 -12.38
N LYS A 81 5.20 -4.53 -11.05
CA LYS A 81 6.03 -5.46 -10.31
C LYS A 81 5.48 -5.65 -8.91
N ALA A 82 5.67 -6.85 -8.37
CA ALA A 82 5.32 -7.18 -6.99
C ALA A 82 6.52 -7.78 -6.28
N TYR A 83 6.65 -7.48 -5.00
CA TYR A 83 7.68 -8.00 -4.11
C TYR A 83 7.00 -8.77 -3.00
N ASP A 84 7.25 -10.07 -2.91
CA ASP A 84 6.61 -10.95 -1.93
C ASP A 84 7.33 -10.93 -0.59
N GLY A 85 6.55 -10.86 0.47
CA GLY A 85 7.02 -11.05 1.83
C GLY A 85 8.15 -10.10 2.20
N MET A 86 9.19 -10.66 2.77
CA MET A 86 10.39 -9.92 3.23
C MET A 86 11.47 -9.83 2.16
N ASP A 87 11.20 -10.24 0.95
CA ASP A 87 12.18 -10.20 -0.16
C ASP A 87 12.40 -8.79 -0.71
N TRP A 88 11.64 -7.84 -0.23
CA TRP A 88 11.80 -6.44 -0.60
C TRP A 88 13.16 -5.92 -0.14
N ARG A 89 13.93 -5.36 -1.07
CA ARG A 89 15.25 -4.77 -0.80
C ARG A 89 15.29 -3.36 -1.34
N PRO A 90 15.65 -2.37 -0.51
CA PRO A 90 15.64 -0.96 -0.93
C PRO A 90 16.46 -0.70 -2.19
N GLU A 91 17.65 -1.27 -2.30
CA GLU A 91 18.54 -1.04 -3.45
C GLU A 91 17.97 -1.62 -4.74
N ALA A 92 17.41 -2.82 -4.67
CA ALA A 92 16.81 -3.46 -5.83
C ALA A 92 15.55 -2.73 -6.27
N THR A 93 14.72 -2.33 -5.32
CA THR A 93 13.49 -1.57 -5.57
C THR A 93 13.81 -0.20 -6.19
N GLU A 94 14.79 0.50 -5.65
CA GLU A 94 15.24 1.78 -6.21
C GLU A 94 15.69 1.63 -7.65
N ARG A 95 16.45 0.60 -7.96
CA ARG A 95 16.89 0.30 -9.33
C ARG A 95 15.71 0.04 -10.25
N ASP A 96 14.75 -0.75 -9.80
CA ASP A 96 13.55 -1.05 -10.58
C ASP A 96 12.75 0.21 -10.87
N ILE A 97 12.57 1.07 -9.87
CA ILE A 97 11.87 2.34 -10.02
C ILE A 97 12.59 3.24 -11.02
N LYS A 98 13.92 3.37 -10.93
CA LYS A 98 14.70 4.17 -11.86
C LYS A 98 14.57 3.67 -13.30
N ASN A 99 14.58 2.36 -13.50
CA ASN A 99 14.42 1.75 -14.83
C ASN A 99 13.01 2.02 -15.38
N ILE A 100 12.00 1.93 -14.54
CA ILE A 100 10.62 2.23 -14.95
C ILE A 100 10.46 3.69 -15.32
N LEU A 101 11.01 4.60 -14.52
CA LEU A 101 10.96 6.04 -14.79
C LEU A 101 11.63 6.39 -16.12
N LYS A 102 12.73 5.73 -16.45
CA LYS A 102 13.37 5.91 -17.77
C LYS A 102 12.45 5.54 -18.92
N ALA A 103 11.65 4.49 -18.75
CA ALA A 103 10.69 4.05 -19.77
C ALA A 103 9.57 5.06 -19.99
N TYR A 104 9.27 5.90 -18.99
CA TYR A 104 8.22 6.93 -19.06
C TYR A 104 8.79 8.35 -19.31
N SER A 105 10.10 8.49 -19.46
CA SER A 105 10.75 9.77 -19.76
C SER A 105 10.78 10.02 -21.27
N PHE A 106 10.47 11.24 -21.65
CA PHE A 106 10.46 11.66 -23.06
C PHE A 106 11.44 12.78 -23.32
#